data_ae89c0e60d74516c0ca21af8cc722757
#
_entry.id   ae89c0e60d74516c0ca21af8cc722757
#
_cell.length_a   1.000
_cell.length_b   1.000
_cell.length_c   1.000
_cell.angle_alpha   90.00
_cell.angle_beta   90.00
_cell.angle_gamma   90.00
#
_symmetry.space_group_name_H-M   'P 1'
#
loop_
_entity.id
_entity.type
_entity.pdbx_description
1 polymer ?
#
loop_
_entity_poly.entity_id
_entity_poly.type
_entity_poly.pdbx_seq_one_letter_code
_entity_poly.pdbx_strand_id
1 'polypeptide(L)'
;KENIIRGLIAGLFSTITIAALTLLTYKTQYGIFLMASFGSSMALLYGYPESPFVQPKNIFFGHLLSTICGMIFLFFFPLPIYITIPLAVGLAVSLMIMLDVSHPPAGGNPIIVIMGSVSLDYLINPVISGTIIILAFGIILNRLILKKKYPI
;
A
#
# COMPACT_ATOMS: atom_id res chain seq x y z
N LYS A 1 5.43 -2.29 -28.55
CA LYS A 1 6.09 -3.58 -28.25
C LYS A 1 6.69 -3.54 -26.83
N GLU A 2 7.41 -2.49 -26.47
CA GLU A 2 8.01 -2.30 -25.13
C GLU A 2 6.97 -2.25 -24.00
N ASN A 3 5.87 -1.50 -24.18
CA ASN A 3 4.79 -1.41 -23.19
C ASN A 3 4.10 -2.76 -22.95
N ILE A 4 4.00 -3.61 -23.96
CA ILE A 4 3.40 -4.94 -23.82
C ILE A 4 4.29 -5.80 -22.92
N ILE A 5 5.58 -5.86 -23.18
CA ILE A 5 6.53 -6.65 -22.38
C ILE A 5 6.57 -6.14 -20.94
N ARG A 6 6.66 -4.82 -20.76
CA ARG A 6 6.61 -4.19 -19.42
C ARG A 6 5.33 -4.56 -18.68
N GLY A 7 4.18 -4.48 -19.35
CA GLY A 7 2.89 -4.83 -18.77
C GLY A 7 2.81 -6.31 -18.35
N LEU A 8 3.28 -7.23 -19.21
CA LEU A 8 3.30 -8.66 -18.88
C LEU A 8 4.20 -8.98 -17.67
N ILE A 9 5.39 -8.37 -17.61
CA ILE A 9 6.33 -8.55 -16.48
C ILE A 9 5.72 -7.96 -15.20
N ALA A 10 5.18 -6.74 -15.26
CA ALA A 10 4.53 -6.11 -14.11
C ALA A 10 3.34 -6.94 -13.62
N GLY A 11 2.53 -7.46 -14.53
CA GLY A 11 1.40 -8.33 -14.21
C GLY A 11 1.85 -9.63 -13.53
N LEU A 12 2.87 -10.29 -14.07
CA LEU A 12 3.42 -11.52 -13.48
C LEU A 12 3.96 -11.27 -12.06
N PHE A 13 4.74 -10.21 -11.86
CA PHE A 13 5.32 -9.90 -10.55
C PHE A 13 4.26 -9.45 -9.55
N SER A 14 3.24 -8.72 -10.00
CA SER A 14 2.07 -8.41 -9.19
C SER A 14 1.35 -9.69 -8.73
N THR A 15 1.15 -10.64 -9.64
CA THR A 15 0.55 -11.94 -9.32
C THR A 15 1.36 -12.67 -8.26
N ILE A 16 2.67 -12.75 -8.38
CA ILE A 16 3.55 -13.42 -7.41
C ILE A 16 3.45 -12.77 -6.03
N THR A 17 3.57 -11.44 -5.98
CA THR A 17 3.56 -10.69 -4.72
C THR A 17 2.19 -10.77 -4.03
N ILE A 18 1.10 -10.56 -4.77
CA ILE A 18 -0.25 -10.64 -4.22
C ILE A 18 -0.60 -12.07 -3.83
N ALA A 19 -0.16 -13.08 -4.61
CA ALA A 19 -0.34 -14.48 -4.23
C ALA A 19 0.31 -14.82 -2.89
N ALA A 20 1.54 -14.32 -2.64
CA ALA A 20 2.20 -14.51 -1.35
C ALA A 20 1.39 -13.91 -0.20
N LEU A 21 0.91 -12.66 -0.33
CA LEU A 21 0.08 -12.02 0.68
C LEU A 21 -1.27 -12.73 0.88
N THR A 22 -1.87 -13.21 -0.21
CA THR A 22 -3.12 -13.96 -0.18
C THR A 22 -2.94 -15.32 0.52
N LEU A 23 -1.88 -16.04 0.20
CA LEU A 23 -1.56 -17.31 0.85
C LEU A 23 -1.31 -17.12 2.36
N LEU A 24 -0.56 -16.10 2.74
CA LEU A 24 -0.36 -15.77 4.17
C LEU A 24 -1.69 -15.45 4.86
N THR A 25 -2.58 -14.71 4.22
CA THR A 25 -3.89 -14.34 4.77
C THR A 25 -4.80 -15.56 4.96
N TYR A 26 -4.92 -16.43 3.94
CA TYR A 26 -5.94 -17.49 3.92
C TYR A 26 -5.45 -18.87 4.32
N LYS A 27 -4.14 -19.09 4.32
CA LYS A 27 -3.55 -20.41 4.64
C LYS A 27 -2.77 -20.43 5.96
N THR A 28 -2.67 -19.29 6.66
CA THR A 28 -2.03 -19.22 7.98
C THR A 28 -3.00 -18.64 9.02
N GLN A 29 -2.62 -18.76 10.30
CA GLN A 29 -3.38 -18.18 11.42
C GLN A 29 -2.76 -16.87 11.93
N TYR A 30 -1.81 -16.31 11.18
CA TYR A 30 -1.05 -15.11 11.62
C TYR A 30 -1.77 -13.78 11.36
N GLY A 31 -2.94 -13.80 10.72
CA GLY A 31 -3.76 -12.61 10.48
C GLY A 31 -3.87 -12.22 8.99
N ILE A 32 -4.37 -11.02 8.74
CA ILE A 32 -4.58 -10.48 7.40
C ILE A 32 -3.30 -9.79 6.93
N PHE A 33 -2.77 -10.17 5.77
CA PHE A 33 -1.59 -9.55 5.15
C PHE A 33 -1.94 -8.78 3.88
N LEU A 34 -3.17 -8.94 3.37
CA LEU A 34 -3.65 -8.37 2.12
C LEU A 34 -4.54 -7.15 2.38
N MET A 35 -4.32 -6.09 1.61
CA MET A 35 -5.11 -4.87 1.63
C MET A 35 -5.37 -4.40 0.19
N ALA A 36 -6.57 -3.88 -0.08
CA ALA A 36 -6.98 -3.52 -1.44
C ALA A 36 -6.04 -2.51 -2.12
N SER A 37 -5.52 -1.54 -1.38
CA SER A 37 -4.57 -0.54 -1.90
C SER A 37 -3.22 -1.12 -2.33
N PHE A 38 -2.86 -2.33 -1.88
CA PHE A 38 -1.66 -3.03 -2.35
C PHE A 38 -1.74 -3.38 -3.83
N GLY A 39 -2.93 -3.71 -4.34
CA GLY A 39 -3.12 -3.92 -5.77
C GLY A 39 -2.70 -2.72 -6.62
N SER A 40 -3.08 -1.51 -6.21
CA SER A 40 -2.65 -0.27 -6.87
C SER A 40 -1.15 -0.02 -6.72
N SER A 41 -0.55 -0.38 -5.58
CA SER A 41 0.90 -0.27 -5.36
C SER A 41 1.69 -1.13 -6.34
N MET A 42 1.18 -2.29 -6.75
CA MET A 42 1.85 -3.17 -7.71
C MET A 42 2.06 -2.51 -9.07
N ALA A 43 1.07 -1.73 -9.55
CA ALA A 43 1.17 -1.05 -10.83
C ALA A 43 2.35 -0.07 -10.86
N LEU A 44 2.60 0.66 -9.77
CA LEU A 44 3.74 1.56 -9.64
C LEU A 44 5.04 0.79 -9.40
N LEU A 45 5.05 -0.17 -8.47
CA LEU A 45 6.25 -0.88 -8.04
C LEU A 45 6.91 -1.68 -9.17
N TYR A 46 6.12 -2.28 -10.04
CA TYR A 46 6.62 -3.11 -11.14
C TYR A 46 6.51 -2.44 -12.50
N GLY A 47 5.56 -1.51 -12.67
CA GLY A 47 5.43 -0.76 -13.90
C GLY A 47 6.37 0.44 -14.00
N TYR A 48 6.60 1.12 -12.87
CA TYR A 48 7.33 2.39 -12.80
C TYR A 48 8.23 2.47 -11.55
N PRO A 49 9.19 1.53 -11.37
CA PRO A 49 10.00 1.46 -10.14
C PRO A 49 10.91 2.68 -9.94
N GLU A 50 11.16 3.46 -11.00
CA GLU A 50 11.90 4.73 -10.95
C GLU A 50 11.07 5.89 -10.38
N SER A 51 9.76 5.73 -10.21
CA SER A 51 8.90 6.77 -9.66
C SER A 51 9.29 7.12 -8.22
N PRO A 52 9.37 8.40 -7.84
CA PRO A 52 9.60 8.81 -6.46
C PRO A 52 8.50 8.33 -5.52
N PHE A 53 7.28 8.13 -6.02
CA PHE A 53 6.11 7.73 -5.24
C PHE A 53 6.11 6.25 -4.82
N VAL A 54 7.04 5.46 -5.31
CA VAL A 54 7.11 4.01 -5.06
C VAL A 54 8.37 3.59 -4.34
N GLN A 55 9.17 4.54 -3.88
CA GLN A 55 10.35 4.24 -3.09
C GLN A 55 9.97 3.64 -1.73
N PRO A 56 10.83 2.85 -1.08
CA PRO A 56 10.51 2.16 0.18
C PRO A 56 9.92 3.08 1.25
N LYS A 57 10.52 4.27 1.40
CA LYS A 57 10.05 5.31 2.32
C LYS A 57 8.59 5.68 2.05
N ASN A 58 8.25 5.90 0.78
CA ASN A 58 6.93 6.33 0.35
C ASN A 58 5.88 5.23 0.51
N ILE A 59 6.20 4.00 0.11
CA ILE A 59 5.29 2.85 0.29
C ILE A 59 5.01 2.64 1.78
N PHE A 60 6.06 2.49 2.60
CA PHE A 60 5.90 2.16 4.01
C PHE A 60 5.17 3.26 4.79
N PHE A 61 5.74 4.47 4.77
CA PHE A 61 5.17 5.58 5.55
C PHE A 61 3.88 6.12 4.94
N GLY A 62 3.72 6.08 3.61
CA GLY A 62 2.47 6.45 2.95
C GLY A 62 1.30 5.59 3.42
N HIS A 63 1.45 4.25 3.38
CA HIS A 63 0.41 3.35 3.88
C HIS A 63 0.18 3.50 5.38
N LEU A 64 1.24 3.58 6.18
CA LEU A 64 1.14 3.73 7.63
C LEU A 64 0.41 5.02 8.01
N LEU A 65 0.88 6.16 7.52
CA LEU A 65 0.33 7.48 7.83
C LEU A 65 -1.13 7.61 7.40
N SER A 66 -1.42 7.17 6.18
CA SER A 66 -2.78 7.25 5.65
C SER A 66 -3.76 6.37 6.42
N THR A 67 -3.35 5.17 6.83
CA THR A 67 -4.14 4.30 7.70
C THR A 67 -4.40 4.94 9.06
N ILE A 68 -3.37 5.54 9.68
CA ILE A 68 -3.51 6.26 10.94
C ILE A 68 -4.52 7.40 10.82
N CYS A 69 -4.48 8.17 9.73
CA CYS A 69 -5.49 9.21 9.48
C CYS A 69 -6.92 8.64 9.45
N GLY A 70 -7.11 7.52 8.75
CA GLY A 70 -8.41 6.83 8.75
C GLY A 70 -8.85 6.40 10.15
N MET A 71 -7.95 5.84 10.94
CA MET A 71 -8.23 5.39 12.31
C MET A 71 -8.53 6.54 13.25
N ILE A 72 -7.82 7.68 13.14
CA ILE A 72 -8.13 8.87 13.95
C ILE A 72 -9.59 9.29 13.74
N PHE A 73 -10.04 9.36 12.49
CA PHE A 73 -11.43 9.71 12.22
C PHE A 73 -12.40 8.62 12.62
N LEU A 74 -12.07 7.35 12.43
CA LEU A 74 -12.92 6.22 12.84
C LEU A 74 -13.18 6.20 14.35
N PHE A 75 -12.14 6.42 15.16
CA PHE A 75 -12.23 6.23 16.61
C PHE A 75 -12.60 7.48 17.40
N PHE A 76 -12.25 8.66 16.91
CA PHE A 76 -12.38 9.89 17.69
C PHE A 76 -13.42 10.87 17.15
N PHE A 77 -13.93 10.67 15.94
CA PHE A 77 -14.88 11.58 15.32
C PHE A 77 -16.18 10.85 14.95
N PRO A 78 -17.22 10.86 15.83
CA PRO A 78 -18.52 10.22 15.57
C PRO A 78 -19.35 11.04 14.58
N LEU A 79 -18.81 11.28 13.40
CA LEU A 79 -19.47 12.00 12.32
C LEU A 79 -20.07 11.03 11.29
N PRO A 80 -21.07 11.45 10.51
CA PRO A 80 -21.58 10.65 9.40
C PRO A 80 -20.46 10.30 8.41
N ILE A 81 -20.53 9.10 7.85
CA ILE A 81 -19.48 8.53 6.98
C ILE A 81 -19.15 9.41 5.76
N TYR A 82 -20.15 10.10 5.21
CA TYR A 82 -19.99 11.03 4.09
C TYR A 82 -19.25 12.33 4.45
N ILE A 83 -19.01 12.59 5.73
CA ILE A 83 -18.15 13.68 6.24
C ILE A 83 -16.79 13.12 6.68
N THR A 84 -16.82 12.01 7.39
CA THR A 84 -15.62 11.37 7.97
C THR A 84 -14.63 10.95 6.89
N ILE A 85 -15.10 10.29 5.84
CA ILE A 85 -14.22 9.80 4.77
C ILE A 85 -13.50 10.93 4.02
N PRO A 86 -14.20 11.97 3.51
CA PRO A 86 -13.51 13.07 2.82
C PRO A 86 -12.48 13.78 3.69
N LEU A 87 -12.78 14.02 4.96
CA LEU A 87 -11.84 14.68 5.89
C LEU A 87 -10.62 13.80 6.16
N ALA A 88 -10.80 12.50 6.38
CA ALA A 88 -9.72 11.57 6.62
C ALA A 88 -8.80 11.43 5.39
N VAL A 89 -9.36 11.35 4.19
CA VAL A 89 -8.60 11.32 2.93
C VAL A 89 -7.85 12.62 2.71
N GLY A 90 -8.51 13.77 2.90
CA GLY A 90 -7.89 15.09 2.77
C GLY A 90 -6.70 15.26 3.71
N LEU A 91 -6.85 14.88 4.99
CA LEU A 91 -5.78 14.89 5.98
C LEU A 91 -4.62 13.98 5.57
N ALA A 92 -4.92 12.75 5.16
CA ALA A 92 -3.91 11.78 4.73
C ALA A 92 -3.09 12.30 3.53
N VAL A 93 -3.75 12.83 2.50
CA VAL A 93 -3.09 13.40 1.33
C VAL A 93 -2.21 14.58 1.72
N SER A 94 -2.74 15.52 2.54
CA SER A 94 -1.99 16.68 3.01
C SER A 94 -0.73 16.27 3.76
N LEU A 95 -0.85 15.36 4.71
CA LEU A 95 0.29 14.91 5.52
C LEU A 95 1.32 14.12 4.71
N MET A 96 0.88 13.26 3.78
CA MET A 96 1.80 12.54 2.90
C MET A 96 2.65 13.50 2.05
N ILE A 97 2.06 14.61 1.58
CA ILE A 97 2.77 15.62 0.80
C ILE A 97 3.71 16.43 1.71
N MET A 98 3.22 16.91 2.85
CA MET A 98 4.01 17.71 3.80
C MET A 98 5.24 16.97 4.33
N LEU A 99 5.13 15.65 4.53
CA LEU A 99 6.21 14.81 5.07
C LEU A 99 7.05 14.14 3.98
N ASP A 100 6.82 14.45 2.71
CA ASP A 100 7.53 13.88 1.56
C ASP A 100 7.51 12.34 1.55
N VAL A 101 6.34 11.77 1.85
CA VAL A 101 6.08 10.31 1.84
C VAL A 101 4.89 9.96 0.95
N SER A 102 4.65 10.76 -0.09
CA SER A 102 3.52 10.58 -1.00
C SER A 102 3.58 9.23 -1.69
N HIS A 103 2.52 8.43 -1.49
CA HIS A 103 2.28 7.15 -2.16
C HIS A 103 0.81 7.12 -2.58
N PRO A 104 0.48 7.44 -3.84
CA PRO A 104 -0.90 7.60 -4.27
C PRO A 104 -1.83 6.42 -3.94
N PRO A 105 -1.40 5.15 -4.07
CA PRO A 105 -2.24 4.02 -3.66
C PRO A 105 -2.69 4.07 -2.20
N ALA A 106 -1.88 4.61 -1.31
CA ALA A 106 -2.20 4.75 0.10
C ALA A 106 -3.34 5.74 0.37
N GLY A 107 -3.63 6.66 -0.55
CA GLY A 107 -4.76 7.59 -0.42
C GLY A 107 -6.12 6.92 -0.25
N GLY A 108 -6.25 5.66 -0.64
CA GLY A 108 -7.47 4.86 -0.42
C GLY A 108 -7.59 4.23 0.98
N ASN A 109 -6.52 4.23 1.78
CA ASN A 109 -6.54 3.55 3.09
C ASN A 109 -7.58 4.11 4.07
N PRO A 110 -7.79 5.43 4.21
CA PRO A 110 -8.81 5.94 5.10
C PRO A 110 -10.21 5.44 4.74
N ILE A 111 -10.49 5.26 3.46
CA ILE A 111 -11.78 4.72 2.98
C ILE A 111 -11.93 3.27 3.45
N ILE A 112 -10.89 2.45 3.24
CA ILE A 112 -10.88 1.03 3.66
C ILE A 112 -11.07 0.91 5.17
N VAL A 113 -10.34 1.71 5.94
CA VAL A 113 -10.36 1.72 7.41
C VAL A 113 -11.75 2.06 7.95
N ILE A 114 -12.34 3.15 7.44
CA ILE A 114 -13.63 3.65 7.93
C ILE A 114 -14.77 2.73 7.51
N MET A 115 -14.81 2.33 6.23
CA MET A 115 -15.86 1.43 5.74
C MET A 115 -15.75 0.02 6.33
N GLY A 116 -14.55 -0.46 6.60
CA GLY A 116 -14.29 -1.76 7.21
C GLY A 116 -14.42 -1.77 8.73
N SER A 117 -14.56 -0.61 9.38
CA SER A 117 -14.60 -0.49 10.85
C SER A 117 -13.49 -1.30 11.52
N VAL A 118 -12.26 -1.15 11.03
CA VAL A 118 -11.13 -1.99 11.42
C VAL A 118 -10.68 -1.75 12.86
N SER A 119 -10.06 -2.76 13.47
CA SER A 119 -9.43 -2.66 14.80
C SER A 119 -7.99 -2.11 14.70
N LEU A 120 -7.40 -1.78 15.85
CA LEU A 120 -6.01 -1.29 15.90
C LEU A 120 -4.98 -2.29 15.36
N ASP A 121 -5.26 -3.59 15.45
CA ASP A 121 -4.41 -4.65 14.91
C ASP A 121 -4.18 -4.53 13.40
N TYR A 122 -5.08 -3.83 12.71
CA TYR A 122 -4.96 -3.56 11.29
C TYR A 122 -3.67 -2.78 10.93
N LEU A 123 -3.14 -1.97 11.86
CA LEU A 123 -1.84 -1.31 11.67
C LEU A 123 -0.68 -2.30 11.60
N ILE A 124 -0.74 -3.39 12.36
CA ILE A 124 0.29 -4.42 12.35
C ILE A 124 0.06 -5.33 11.14
N ASN A 125 -1.12 -5.89 11.05
CA ASN A 125 -1.57 -6.74 9.95
C ASN A 125 -2.88 -6.17 9.35
N PRO A 126 -2.89 -5.74 8.09
CA PRO A 126 -1.90 -5.93 7.02
C PRO A 126 -0.90 -4.79 6.81
N VAL A 127 -1.03 -3.61 7.47
CA VAL A 127 -0.31 -2.41 7.02
C VAL A 127 1.20 -2.56 7.14
N ILE A 128 1.73 -2.76 8.34
CA ILE A 128 3.19 -2.88 8.55
C ILE A 128 3.71 -4.17 7.92
N SER A 129 3.13 -5.32 8.24
CA SER A 129 3.59 -6.61 7.74
C SER A 129 3.48 -6.73 6.23
N GLY A 130 2.35 -6.34 5.65
CA GLY A 130 2.12 -6.40 4.21
C GLY A 130 3.04 -5.45 3.44
N THR A 131 3.26 -4.23 3.91
CA THR A 131 4.21 -3.30 3.26
C THR A 131 5.64 -3.80 3.30
N ILE A 132 6.09 -4.42 4.40
CA ILE A 132 7.43 -5.04 4.49
C ILE A 132 7.55 -6.15 3.45
N ILE A 133 6.55 -7.02 3.31
CA ILE A 133 6.55 -8.10 2.32
C ILE A 133 6.58 -7.53 0.90
N ILE A 134 5.75 -6.53 0.60
CA ILE A 134 5.75 -5.85 -0.71
C ILE A 134 7.12 -5.28 -1.04
N LEU A 135 7.77 -4.62 -0.07
CA LEU A 135 9.09 -4.04 -0.26
C LEU A 135 10.16 -5.12 -0.49
N ALA A 136 10.10 -6.23 0.24
CA ALA A 136 11.02 -7.35 0.03
C ALA A 136 10.88 -7.91 -1.40
N PHE A 137 9.66 -8.20 -1.84
CA PHE A 137 9.39 -8.63 -3.22
C PHE A 137 9.81 -7.58 -4.25
N GLY A 138 9.50 -6.30 -4.00
CA GLY A 138 9.87 -5.19 -4.87
C GLY A 138 11.37 -5.11 -5.09
N ILE A 139 12.17 -5.21 -4.03
CA ILE A 139 13.64 -5.22 -4.11
C ILE A 139 14.12 -6.46 -4.86
N ILE A 140 13.66 -7.65 -4.48
CA ILE A 140 14.09 -8.91 -5.10
C ILE A 140 13.77 -8.89 -6.60
N LEU A 141 12.52 -8.61 -6.98
CA LEU A 141 12.08 -8.73 -8.36
C LEU A 141 12.66 -7.62 -9.25
N ASN A 142 12.68 -6.38 -8.80
CA ASN A 142 13.24 -5.28 -9.60
C ASN A 142 14.78 -5.33 -9.66
N ARG A 143 15.45 -5.46 -8.50
CA ARG A 143 16.90 -5.34 -8.43
C ARG A 143 17.63 -6.60 -8.85
N LEU A 144 17.20 -7.78 -8.35
CA LEU A 144 17.95 -9.02 -8.59
C LEU A 144 17.55 -9.70 -9.89
N ILE A 145 16.26 -9.67 -10.28
CA ILE A 145 15.78 -10.34 -11.47
C ILE A 145 15.81 -9.42 -12.69
N LEU A 146 15.20 -8.23 -12.61
CA LEU A 146 15.16 -7.30 -13.74
C LEU A 146 16.40 -6.44 -13.87
N LYS A 147 17.31 -6.48 -12.88
CA LYS A 147 18.55 -5.67 -12.81
C LYS A 147 18.28 -4.17 -12.96
N LYS A 148 17.12 -3.71 -12.52
CA LYS A 148 16.76 -2.29 -12.45
C LYS A 148 17.33 -1.67 -11.18
N LYS A 149 17.65 -0.36 -11.24
CA LYS A 149 18.00 0.40 -10.03
C LYS A 149 16.74 0.63 -9.19
N TYR A 150 16.59 -0.15 -8.14
CA TYR A 150 15.52 -0.02 -7.15
C TYR A 150 16.02 -0.55 -5.80
N PRO A 151 15.89 0.20 -4.68
CA PRO A 151 15.46 1.62 -4.59
C PRO A 151 16.42 2.60 -5.29
N ILE A 152 15.94 3.82 -5.57
CA ILE A 152 16.76 4.93 -6.09
C ILE A 152 17.02 5.97 -5.01
#